data_ac113badf02bf295104a944c51f56eda
#
_entry.id   ac113badf02bf295104a944c51f56eda
#
_cell.length_a   1.000
_cell.length_b   1.000
_cell.length_c   1.000
_cell.angle_alpha   90.00
_cell.angle_beta   90.00
_cell.angle_gamma   90.00
#
_symmetry.space_group_name_H-M   'P 1'
#
loop_
_entity.id
_entity.type
_entity.pdbx_description
1 polymer ?
#
loop_
_entity_poly.entity_id
_entity_poly.type
_entity_poly.pdbx_seq_one_letter_code
_entity_poly.pdbx_strand_id
1 'polypeptide(L)'
;MFAELSIISNFTFLTGASHPEEYMMRAALLGLPAIAIADVNSVTGIVRAYSAARDIKRLVKDRESKNLIGPPRPQNIKKPPSLSLDTVPRLIPGSKFKLIDGFEITVLPKSRKGWGTLCRCLSKGRLRNNKGLCDLIIGEITEELDDVVLLIHPPEAPWNVKKSKLWLENSTLLKDKFNQDVYIVLTPEYDGIDPKRFKHVRKLSKIIRCDLIASAHPIMHHSKRRKLADVLTAIRLGKSVDQLGKNALPNAERRLRSYTEILRIFSKYPEAINNTIRILDKLQFSLDELRYQYPLEIKNGETPQKRLKRLAIEGLNWRYPSGAPKKVQSMLNHELNLIGKLKYEPYFLTVHDIVTFARSRKILCQGRGSAANSVVCYCLGVTSVSPEIGTMVFERFVSEARDEPPDIDVDFEHERR
;
A
#
# COMPACT_ATOMS: atom_id res chain seq x y z
N MET A 1 -19.80 -0.38 17.85
CA MET A 1 -18.64 -0.81 17.03
C MET A 1 -17.67 0.36 16.88
N PHE A 2 -16.40 0.09 16.61
CA PHE A 2 -15.33 1.09 16.44
C PHE A 2 -14.34 0.59 15.40
N ALA A 3 -13.89 1.46 14.50
CA ALA A 3 -12.80 1.20 13.58
C ALA A 3 -11.62 2.13 13.90
N GLU A 4 -10.39 1.57 13.94
CA GLU A 4 -9.18 2.38 14.11
C GLU A 4 -8.65 2.81 12.74
N LEU A 5 -8.70 4.12 12.46
CA LEU A 5 -8.46 4.65 11.12
C LEU A 5 -7.13 5.42 10.98
N SER A 6 -6.21 5.32 11.96
CA SER A 6 -4.93 6.04 11.93
C SER A 6 -3.80 5.24 12.58
N ILE A 7 -3.55 4.02 12.07
CA ILE A 7 -2.50 3.13 12.57
C ILE A 7 -1.17 3.45 11.90
N ILE A 8 -0.13 3.58 12.70
CA ILE A 8 1.26 3.71 12.27
C ILE A 8 1.96 2.34 12.43
N SER A 9 2.44 1.77 11.34
CA SER A 9 3.21 0.51 11.36
C SER A 9 4.73 0.75 11.35
N ASN A 10 5.51 -0.33 11.37
CA ASN A 10 6.97 -0.28 11.26
C ASN A 10 7.46 0.28 9.92
N PHE A 11 6.59 0.45 8.93
CA PHE A 11 6.89 1.14 7.68
C PHE A 11 6.94 2.67 7.82
N THR A 12 6.53 3.21 8.98
CA THR A 12 6.98 4.52 9.44
C THR A 12 8.28 4.30 10.20
N PHE A 13 9.39 4.42 9.47
CA PHE A 13 10.72 4.03 9.90
C PHE A 13 11.08 4.62 11.27
N LEU A 14 11.61 3.76 12.17
CA LEU A 14 12.01 4.09 13.55
C LEU A 14 10.91 4.75 14.41
N THR A 15 9.63 4.52 14.06
CA THR A 15 8.47 5.05 14.82
C THR A 15 7.48 3.96 15.18
N GLY A 16 6.95 3.25 14.18
CA GLY A 16 6.04 2.13 14.44
C GLY A 16 6.77 0.91 14.98
N ALA A 17 6.29 0.33 16.06
CA ALA A 17 6.89 -0.81 16.74
C ALA A 17 6.17 -2.14 16.46
N SER A 18 5.35 -2.19 15.42
CA SER A 18 4.63 -3.40 15.03
C SER A 18 4.48 -3.52 13.53
N HIS A 19 4.53 -4.75 13.04
CA HIS A 19 4.26 -5.05 11.63
C HIS A 19 2.77 -4.94 11.30
N PRO A 20 2.40 -4.64 10.04
CA PRO A 20 1.00 -4.60 9.61
C PRO A 20 0.24 -5.89 9.89
N GLU A 21 0.89 -7.04 9.75
CA GLU A 21 0.32 -8.37 10.02
C GLU A 21 -0.07 -8.55 11.49
N GLU A 22 0.75 -8.02 12.42
CA GLU A 22 0.47 -8.06 13.85
C GLU A 22 -0.76 -7.20 14.19
N TYR A 23 -0.95 -6.07 13.49
CA TYR A 23 -2.15 -5.25 13.63
C TYR A 23 -3.39 -5.94 13.10
N MET A 24 -3.34 -6.56 11.91
CA MET A 24 -4.45 -7.29 11.34
C MET A 24 -4.91 -8.43 12.27
N MET A 25 -3.96 -9.25 12.74
CA MET A 25 -4.27 -10.34 13.68
C MET A 25 -4.84 -9.81 15.00
N ARG A 26 -4.24 -8.75 15.55
CA ARG A 26 -4.71 -8.16 16.80
C ARG A 26 -6.11 -7.56 16.66
N ALA A 27 -6.41 -6.90 15.56
CA ALA A 27 -7.72 -6.34 15.27
C ALA A 27 -8.79 -7.44 15.17
N ALA A 28 -8.47 -8.56 14.49
CA ALA A 28 -9.35 -9.73 14.44
C ALA A 28 -9.64 -10.28 15.85
N LEU A 29 -8.62 -10.42 16.71
CA LEU A 29 -8.78 -10.88 18.09
C LEU A 29 -9.56 -9.90 18.97
N LEU A 30 -9.56 -8.61 18.64
CA LEU A 30 -10.32 -7.58 19.35
C LEU A 30 -11.74 -7.40 18.79
N GLY A 31 -12.10 -8.09 17.70
CA GLY A 31 -13.39 -7.95 17.03
C GLY A 31 -13.63 -6.58 16.41
N LEU A 32 -12.55 -5.91 15.94
CA LEU A 32 -12.69 -4.64 15.22
C LEU A 32 -13.18 -4.89 13.79
N PRO A 33 -14.19 -4.15 13.31
CA PRO A 33 -14.75 -4.37 11.97
C PRO A 33 -13.81 -3.93 10.85
N ALA A 34 -12.95 -2.95 11.12
CA ALA A 34 -11.97 -2.45 10.16
C ALA A 34 -10.81 -1.75 10.86
N ILE A 35 -9.66 -1.72 10.19
CA ILE A 35 -8.51 -0.90 10.56
C ILE A 35 -7.90 -0.25 9.33
N ALA A 36 -7.37 0.98 9.48
CA ALA A 36 -6.58 1.64 8.46
C ALA A 36 -5.09 1.62 8.81
N ILE A 37 -4.26 1.14 7.89
CA ILE A 37 -2.81 1.32 7.95
C ILE A 37 -2.49 2.63 7.24
N ALA A 38 -1.91 3.58 7.97
CA ALA A 38 -1.66 4.95 7.53
C ALA A 38 -0.25 5.39 7.93
N ASP A 39 0.76 4.78 7.32
CA ASP A 39 2.15 5.12 7.56
C ASP A 39 2.50 6.52 7.06
N VAL A 40 3.47 7.19 7.72
CA VAL A 40 3.83 8.57 7.40
C VAL A 40 4.49 8.65 6.03
N ASN A 41 3.86 9.43 5.15
CA ASN A 41 4.28 9.67 3.77
C ASN A 41 4.61 8.37 3.01
N SER A 42 3.87 7.28 3.29
CA SER A 42 4.13 5.96 2.74
C SER A 42 2.87 5.10 2.65
N VAL A 43 2.83 4.24 1.65
CA VAL A 43 1.81 3.19 1.47
C VAL A 43 2.41 1.79 1.51
N THR A 44 3.69 1.68 1.85
CA THR A 44 4.46 0.42 1.73
C THR A 44 3.92 -0.69 2.64
N GLY A 45 3.44 -0.35 3.85
CA GLY A 45 2.91 -1.32 4.80
C GLY A 45 1.57 -1.96 4.40
N ILE A 46 0.85 -1.34 3.45
CA ILE A 46 -0.51 -1.75 3.08
C ILE A 46 -0.53 -3.15 2.44
N VAL A 47 0.44 -3.46 1.58
CA VAL A 47 0.50 -4.77 0.90
C VAL A 47 0.66 -5.91 1.91
N ARG A 48 1.48 -5.73 2.95
CA ARG A 48 1.64 -6.74 4.00
C ARG A 48 0.37 -6.93 4.84
N ALA A 49 -0.33 -5.83 5.16
CA ALA A 49 -1.62 -5.91 5.83
C ALA A 49 -2.68 -6.61 4.96
N TYR A 50 -2.68 -6.36 3.65
CA TYR A 50 -3.58 -7.01 2.69
C TYR A 50 -3.32 -8.52 2.61
N SER A 51 -2.05 -8.93 2.50
CA SER A 51 -1.68 -10.35 2.51
C SER A 51 -2.14 -11.01 3.82
N ALA A 52 -1.88 -10.37 4.97
CA ALA A 52 -2.31 -10.88 6.26
C ALA A 52 -3.84 -11.03 6.37
N ALA A 53 -4.62 -10.08 5.84
CA ALA A 53 -6.08 -10.17 5.80
C ALA A 53 -6.54 -11.41 5.01
N ARG A 54 -5.92 -11.69 3.87
CA ARG A 54 -6.19 -12.88 3.04
C ARG A 54 -5.82 -14.17 3.78
N ASP A 55 -4.66 -14.20 4.41
CA ASP A 55 -4.18 -15.37 5.18
C ASP A 55 -5.10 -15.66 6.36
N ILE A 56 -5.54 -14.65 7.11
CA ILE A 56 -6.50 -14.81 8.21
C ILE A 56 -7.83 -15.38 7.66
N LYS A 57 -8.36 -14.84 6.56
CA LYS A 57 -9.58 -15.36 5.91
C LYS A 57 -9.43 -16.83 5.51
N ARG A 58 -8.27 -17.19 4.93
CA ARG A 58 -7.97 -18.58 4.53
C ARG A 58 -7.93 -19.50 5.74
N LEU A 59 -7.21 -19.12 6.80
CA LEU A 59 -7.13 -19.90 8.04
C LEU A 59 -8.49 -20.12 8.68
N VAL A 60 -9.37 -19.13 8.66
CA VAL A 60 -10.74 -19.25 9.17
C VAL A 60 -11.55 -20.23 8.33
N LYS A 61 -11.53 -20.09 6.99
CA LYS A 61 -12.22 -21.00 6.06
C LYS A 61 -11.75 -22.45 6.22
N ASP A 62 -10.44 -22.66 6.32
CA ASP A 62 -9.86 -24.01 6.51
C ASP A 62 -10.28 -24.64 7.85
N ARG A 63 -10.51 -23.82 8.89
CA ARG A 63 -11.03 -24.28 10.17
C ARG A 63 -12.52 -24.65 10.11
N GLU A 64 -13.31 -23.82 9.45
CA GLU A 64 -14.75 -24.06 9.28
C GLU A 64 -15.01 -25.30 8.40
N SER A 65 -14.23 -25.48 7.32
CA SER A 65 -14.38 -26.62 6.40
C SER A 65 -13.94 -27.97 7.00
N LYS A 66 -12.95 -27.95 7.91
CA LYS A 66 -12.39 -29.20 8.46
C LYS A 66 -13.15 -29.77 9.67
N ASN A 67 -14.22 -29.10 10.15
CA ASN A 67 -14.96 -29.53 11.34
C ASN A 67 -14.04 -30.11 12.43
N LEU A 68 -12.90 -29.47 12.69
CA LEU A 68 -11.90 -29.96 13.62
C LEU A 68 -12.47 -29.88 15.04
N ILE A 69 -13.22 -30.94 15.42
CA ILE A 69 -13.47 -31.30 16.79
C ILE A 69 -12.11 -31.70 17.36
N GLY A 70 -11.39 -30.66 17.86
CA GLY A 70 -10.18 -30.92 18.64
C GLY A 70 -10.55 -31.74 19.91
N PRO A 71 -9.58 -32.45 20.50
CA PRO A 71 -9.85 -33.20 21.75
C PRO A 71 -10.44 -32.26 22.80
N PRO A 72 -11.36 -32.76 23.68
CA PRO A 72 -12.00 -31.93 24.69
C PRO A 72 -10.98 -31.26 25.57
N ARG A 73 -10.97 -29.91 25.57
CA ARG A 73 -10.04 -29.10 26.36
C ARG A 73 -10.48 -29.09 27.83
N PRO A 74 -9.52 -29.02 28.77
CA PRO A 74 -9.83 -28.84 30.19
C PRO A 74 -10.74 -27.61 30.39
N GLN A 75 -11.76 -27.73 31.22
CA GLN A 75 -12.82 -26.72 31.41
C GLN A 75 -12.36 -25.36 31.95
N ASN A 76 -11.13 -25.22 32.41
CA ASN A 76 -10.59 -24.03 33.06
C ASN A 76 -9.78 -23.06 32.15
N ILE A 77 -9.66 -23.34 30.87
CA ILE A 77 -8.95 -22.42 29.96
C ILE A 77 -10.00 -21.56 29.25
N LYS A 78 -10.02 -20.26 29.51
CA LYS A 78 -10.82 -19.27 28.74
C LYS A 78 -10.56 -19.49 27.26
N LYS A 79 -11.61 -19.87 26.52
CA LYS A 79 -11.54 -19.99 25.05
C LYS A 79 -10.95 -18.68 24.48
N PRO A 80 -9.87 -18.74 23.67
CA PRO A 80 -9.53 -17.58 22.87
C PRO A 80 -10.77 -17.21 22.01
N PRO A 81 -10.99 -15.92 21.72
CA PRO A 81 -12.11 -15.52 20.88
C PRO A 81 -12.06 -16.34 19.58
N SER A 82 -13.19 -17.00 19.26
CA SER A 82 -13.29 -17.79 18.04
C SER A 82 -13.21 -16.84 16.86
N LEU A 83 -12.16 -16.94 16.05
CA LEU A 83 -12.07 -16.25 14.77
C LEU A 83 -13.12 -16.86 13.84
N SER A 84 -14.05 -16.06 13.35
CA SER A 84 -14.99 -16.37 12.27
C SER A 84 -14.72 -15.47 11.07
N LEU A 85 -15.28 -15.76 9.91
CA LEU A 85 -15.12 -14.91 8.72
C LEU A 85 -15.57 -13.46 8.98
N ASP A 86 -16.61 -13.28 9.79
CA ASP A 86 -17.15 -11.98 10.16
C ASP A 86 -16.24 -11.19 11.11
N THR A 87 -15.28 -11.86 11.77
CA THR A 87 -14.32 -11.21 12.67
C THR A 87 -13.03 -10.77 11.96
N VAL A 88 -12.85 -11.09 10.68
CA VAL A 88 -11.69 -10.63 9.93
C VAL A 88 -11.87 -9.15 9.61
N PRO A 89 -11.03 -8.26 10.16
CA PRO A 89 -11.21 -6.82 9.94
C PRO A 89 -10.98 -6.46 8.48
N ARG A 90 -11.80 -5.53 7.97
CA ARG A 90 -11.56 -4.92 6.68
C ARG A 90 -10.32 -4.05 6.76
N LEU A 91 -9.39 -4.23 5.85
CA LEU A 91 -8.26 -3.32 5.67
C LEU A 91 -8.71 -2.08 4.91
N ILE A 92 -8.44 -0.90 5.47
CA ILE A 92 -8.58 0.39 4.80
C ILE A 92 -7.17 0.87 4.45
N PRO A 93 -6.83 0.99 3.16
CA PRO A 93 -5.56 1.58 2.75
C PRO A 93 -5.56 3.08 3.04
N GLY A 94 -4.43 3.62 3.49
CA GLY A 94 -4.29 5.05 3.73
C GLY A 94 -2.84 5.49 3.87
N SER A 95 -2.62 6.78 4.05
CA SER A 95 -1.32 7.32 4.42
C SER A 95 -1.50 8.57 5.27
N LYS A 96 -0.65 8.72 6.27
CA LYS A 96 -0.57 9.95 7.05
C LYS A 96 0.40 10.89 6.35
N PHE A 97 -0.11 11.98 5.80
CA PHE A 97 0.70 13.03 5.21
C PHE A 97 1.21 13.94 6.30
N LYS A 98 2.51 14.07 6.40
CA LYS A 98 3.19 15.07 7.21
C LYS A 98 3.80 16.09 6.28
N LEU A 99 3.27 17.31 6.32
CA LEU A 99 3.66 18.40 5.46
C LEU A 99 4.95 19.05 5.98
N ILE A 100 5.59 19.84 5.12
CA ILE A 100 6.85 20.56 5.45
C ILE A 100 6.68 21.58 6.58
N ASP A 101 5.47 22.15 6.74
CA ASP A 101 5.12 23.07 7.81
C ASP A 101 4.74 22.37 9.13
N GLY A 102 4.76 21.03 9.15
CA GLY A 102 4.41 20.19 10.28
C GLY A 102 2.91 19.92 10.44
N PHE A 103 2.06 20.34 9.48
CA PHE A 103 0.65 19.97 9.43
C PHE A 103 0.50 18.48 9.10
N GLU A 104 -0.39 17.79 9.79
CA GLU A 104 -0.55 16.34 9.64
C GLU A 104 -2.01 15.98 9.32
N ILE A 105 -2.20 15.18 8.28
CA ILE A 105 -3.51 14.63 7.90
C ILE A 105 -3.39 13.14 7.56
N THR A 106 -4.37 12.34 7.94
CA THR A 106 -4.52 10.99 7.40
C THR A 106 -5.45 11.05 6.19
N VAL A 107 -5.00 10.51 5.08
CA VAL A 107 -5.72 10.45 3.80
C VAL A 107 -6.20 9.03 3.58
N LEU A 108 -7.52 8.85 3.46
CA LEU A 108 -8.18 7.57 3.25
C LEU A 108 -8.95 7.62 1.91
N PRO A 109 -8.56 6.84 0.90
CA PRO A 109 -9.23 6.83 -0.40
C PRO A 109 -10.61 6.20 -0.32
N LYS A 110 -11.62 6.82 -0.95
CA LYS A 110 -12.97 6.28 -1.05
C LYS A 110 -13.09 5.26 -2.18
N SER A 111 -12.36 5.49 -3.28
CA SER A 111 -12.36 4.67 -4.47
C SER A 111 -10.96 4.48 -5.06
N ARG A 112 -10.85 3.72 -6.14
CA ARG A 112 -9.63 3.61 -6.94
C ARG A 112 -9.11 4.97 -7.44
N LYS A 113 -10.01 5.92 -7.75
CA LYS A 113 -9.63 7.29 -8.13
C LYS A 113 -8.91 7.98 -6.98
N GLY A 114 -9.50 7.94 -5.77
CA GLY A 114 -8.90 8.49 -4.56
C GLY A 114 -7.54 7.88 -4.22
N TRP A 115 -7.39 6.56 -4.39
CA TRP A 115 -6.11 5.88 -4.26
C TRP A 115 -5.07 6.41 -5.24
N GLY A 116 -5.44 6.60 -6.50
CA GLY A 116 -4.57 7.17 -7.53
C GLY A 116 -4.10 8.58 -7.19
N THR A 117 -4.99 9.46 -6.67
CA THR A 117 -4.63 10.82 -6.28
C THR A 117 -3.68 10.84 -5.08
N LEU A 118 -3.93 9.99 -4.07
CA LEU A 118 -3.04 9.81 -2.91
C LEU A 118 -1.63 9.39 -3.36
N CYS A 119 -1.53 8.39 -4.23
CA CYS A 119 -0.24 7.91 -4.74
C CYS A 119 0.49 8.98 -5.55
N ARG A 120 -0.22 9.80 -6.35
CA ARG A 120 0.39 10.93 -7.09
C ARG A 120 0.97 11.98 -6.17
N CYS A 121 0.25 12.38 -5.12
CA CYS A 121 0.77 13.31 -4.10
C CYS A 121 2.09 12.80 -3.50
N LEU A 122 2.11 11.53 -3.06
CA LEU A 122 3.33 10.92 -2.51
C LEU A 122 4.47 10.87 -3.52
N SER A 123 4.17 10.53 -4.77
CA SER A 123 5.17 10.49 -5.85
C SER A 123 5.76 11.88 -6.12
N LYS A 124 4.94 12.92 -6.23
CA LYS A 124 5.41 14.30 -6.39
C LYS A 124 6.32 14.74 -5.23
N GLY A 125 5.88 14.50 -3.99
CA GLY A 125 6.67 14.86 -2.80
C GLY A 125 7.99 14.11 -2.69
N ARG A 126 8.08 12.88 -3.21
CA ARG A 126 9.31 12.06 -3.19
C ARG A 126 10.26 12.40 -4.34
N LEU A 127 9.73 12.62 -5.54
CA LEU A 127 10.55 12.86 -6.74
C LEU A 127 11.39 14.15 -6.68
N ARG A 128 10.98 15.13 -5.88
CA ARG A 128 11.72 16.38 -5.69
C ARG A 128 12.83 16.29 -4.64
N ASN A 129 12.96 15.14 -3.96
CA ASN A 129 13.85 14.98 -2.82
C ASN A 129 14.82 13.81 -2.97
N ASN A 130 15.82 13.80 -2.11
CA ASN A 130 16.68 12.65 -1.92
C ASN A 130 15.91 11.45 -1.35
N LYS A 131 16.43 10.26 -1.58
CA LYS A 131 15.82 9.00 -1.09
C LYS A 131 15.53 9.08 0.42
N GLY A 132 14.30 8.79 0.79
CA GLY A 132 13.83 8.78 2.19
C GLY A 132 13.08 10.05 2.62
N LEU A 133 13.16 11.12 1.87
CA LEU A 133 12.44 12.37 2.12
C LEU A 133 11.16 12.46 1.26
N CYS A 134 10.20 13.25 1.72
CA CYS A 134 8.95 13.49 1.00
C CYS A 134 8.38 14.84 1.42
N ASP A 135 8.49 15.82 0.54
CA ASP A 135 7.99 17.18 0.80
C ASP A 135 6.59 17.35 0.22
N LEU A 136 5.63 17.46 1.11
CA LEU A 136 4.22 17.70 0.79
C LEU A 136 3.86 19.14 1.21
N ILE A 137 3.14 19.84 0.32
CA ILE A 137 2.71 21.22 0.49
C ILE A 137 1.18 21.28 0.40
N ILE A 138 0.54 22.06 1.27
CA ILE A 138 -0.93 22.13 1.35
C ILE A 138 -1.59 22.49 0.04
N GLY A 139 -1.03 23.43 -0.73
CA GLY A 139 -1.54 23.85 -2.04
C GLY A 139 -1.62 22.70 -3.03
N GLU A 140 -0.54 21.92 -3.16
CA GLU A 140 -0.52 20.75 -4.04
C GLU A 140 -1.48 19.64 -3.60
N ILE A 141 -1.62 19.44 -2.29
CA ILE A 141 -2.58 18.49 -1.74
C ILE A 141 -4.00 18.90 -2.08
N THR A 142 -4.32 20.19 -1.96
CA THR A 142 -5.64 20.70 -2.33
C THR A 142 -5.89 20.62 -3.84
N GLU A 143 -4.89 20.74 -4.68
CA GLU A 143 -5.02 20.59 -6.14
C GLU A 143 -5.20 19.12 -6.55
N GLU A 144 -4.37 18.22 -6.03
CA GLU A 144 -4.25 16.84 -6.50
C GLU A 144 -5.23 15.86 -5.86
N LEU A 145 -5.49 15.99 -4.55
CA LEU A 145 -6.37 15.04 -3.86
C LEU A 145 -7.81 15.19 -4.32
N ASP A 146 -8.43 14.06 -4.57
CA ASP A 146 -9.85 13.93 -4.89
C ASP A 146 -10.36 12.58 -4.42
N ASP A 147 -11.65 12.49 -4.14
CA ASP A 147 -12.36 11.27 -3.74
C ASP A 147 -11.73 10.56 -2.53
N VAL A 148 -11.43 11.32 -1.49
CA VAL A 148 -10.80 10.89 -0.24
C VAL A 148 -11.58 11.37 0.97
N VAL A 149 -11.37 10.72 2.11
CA VAL A 149 -11.71 11.22 3.44
C VAL A 149 -10.42 11.67 4.11
N LEU A 150 -10.47 12.84 4.78
CA LEU A 150 -9.34 13.44 5.46
C LEU A 150 -9.57 13.47 6.97
N LEU A 151 -8.57 12.97 7.73
CA LEU A 151 -8.55 13.05 9.18
C LEU A 151 -7.44 14.02 9.58
N ILE A 152 -7.78 15.22 10.01
CA ILE A 152 -6.84 16.26 10.41
C ILE A 152 -6.39 15.99 11.85
N HIS A 153 -5.07 15.88 12.04
CA HIS A 153 -4.49 15.75 13.38
C HIS A 153 -4.35 17.14 14.03
N PRO A 154 -4.85 17.32 15.26
CA PRO A 154 -4.75 18.61 15.95
C PRO A 154 -3.30 18.92 16.32
N PRO A 155 -2.95 20.22 16.54
CA PRO A 155 -1.62 20.58 16.96
C PRO A 155 -1.30 20.02 18.35
N GLU A 156 -0.04 19.61 18.54
CA GLU A 156 0.45 19.10 19.82
C GLU A 156 0.49 20.22 20.89
N ALA A 157 0.31 19.81 22.16
CA ALA A 157 0.51 20.71 23.29
C ALA A 157 2.02 20.88 23.58
N PRO A 158 2.47 22.07 24.10
CA PRO A 158 1.67 23.25 24.42
C PRO A 158 1.22 24.01 23.17
N TRP A 159 -0.04 24.45 23.15
CA TRP A 159 -0.63 25.11 21.99
C TRP A 159 -0.01 26.49 21.78
N ASN A 160 0.74 26.62 20.71
CA ASN A 160 1.38 27.86 20.31
C ASN A 160 0.45 28.64 19.36
N VAL A 161 0.27 29.94 19.59
CA VAL A 161 -0.64 30.79 18.81
C VAL A 161 -0.31 30.76 17.31
N LYS A 162 0.98 30.88 16.93
CA LYS A 162 1.40 30.86 15.52
C LYS A 162 1.11 29.51 14.84
N LYS A 163 1.46 28.41 15.50
CA LYS A 163 1.16 27.06 14.98
C LYS A 163 -0.35 26.80 14.89
N SER A 164 -1.12 27.27 15.88
CA SER A 164 -2.57 27.13 15.88
C SER A 164 -3.23 27.94 14.75
N LYS A 165 -2.68 29.12 14.42
CA LYS A 165 -3.18 29.96 13.31
C LYS A 165 -2.97 29.24 11.98
N LEU A 166 -1.75 28.80 11.66
CA LEU A 166 -1.44 28.06 10.44
C LEU A 166 -2.25 26.78 10.35
N TRP A 167 -2.42 26.05 11.46
CA TRP A 167 -3.24 24.85 11.49
C TRP A 167 -4.71 25.16 11.15
N LEU A 168 -5.26 26.26 11.66
CA LEU A 168 -6.63 26.71 11.32
C LEU A 168 -6.76 27.08 9.86
N GLU A 169 -5.80 27.81 9.28
CA GLU A 169 -5.77 28.20 7.87
C GLU A 169 -5.78 26.96 6.97
N ASN A 170 -4.86 26.01 7.20
CA ASN A 170 -4.77 24.78 6.43
C ASN A 170 -6.03 23.92 6.58
N SER A 171 -6.57 23.82 7.81
CA SER A 171 -7.79 23.04 8.06
C SER A 171 -9.02 23.63 7.40
N THR A 172 -9.15 24.97 7.37
CA THR A 172 -10.23 25.66 6.68
C THR A 172 -10.16 25.42 5.18
N LEU A 173 -8.97 25.54 4.59
CA LEU A 173 -8.74 25.28 3.16
C LEU A 173 -9.17 23.85 2.77
N LEU A 174 -8.82 22.86 3.59
CA LEU A 174 -9.25 21.47 3.36
C LEU A 174 -10.76 21.31 3.53
N LYS A 175 -11.35 21.98 4.54
CA LYS A 175 -12.79 21.93 4.77
C LYS A 175 -13.59 22.53 3.62
N ASP A 176 -13.13 23.63 3.07
CA ASP A 176 -13.79 24.30 1.93
C ASP A 176 -13.79 23.41 0.69
N LYS A 177 -12.69 22.69 0.44
CA LYS A 177 -12.61 21.77 -0.71
C LYS A 177 -13.34 20.45 -0.51
N PHE A 178 -13.14 19.77 0.64
CA PHE A 178 -13.62 18.39 0.86
C PHE A 178 -14.91 18.31 1.67
N ASN A 179 -15.42 19.44 2.13
CA ASN A 179 -16.71 19.61 2.81
C ASN A 179 -16.94 18.57 3.94
N GLN A 180 -17.89 17.66 3.75
CA GLN A 180 -18.27 16.64 4.75
C GLN A 180 -17.31 15.45 4.87
N ASP A 181 -16.27 15.41 4.07
CA ASP A 181 -15.26 14.34 4.09
C ASP A 181 -14.02 14.72 4.90
N VAL A 182 -14.12 15.78 5.73
CA VAL A 182 -13.07 16.24 6.63
C VAL A 182 -13.50 16.06 8.07
N TYR A 183 -12.64 15.42 8.86
CA TYR A 183 -12.83 15.14 10.28
C TYR A 183 -11.60 15.57 11.08
N ILE A 184 -11.79 15.92 12.35
CA ILE A 184 -10.67 16.22 13.25
C ILE A 184 -10.49 15.06 14.21
N VAL A 185 -9.26 14.55 14.30
CA VAL A 185 -8.92 13.40 15.14
C VAL A 185 -8.91 13.80 16.60
N LEU A 186 -9.59 13.04 17.44
CA LEU A 186 -9.54 13.14 18.89
C LEU A 186 -8.72 11.96 19.42
N THR A 187 -7.52 12.26 19.95
CA THR A 187 -6.55 11.25 20.40
C THR A 187 -6.13 11.51 21.84
N PRO A 188 -6.18 10.50 22.73
CA PRO A 188 -5.62 10.58 24.07
C PRO A 188 -4.11 10.35 24.04
N GLU A 189 -3.36 11.12 24.79
CA GLU A 189 -1.91 10.96 24.97
C GLU A 189 -1.54 10.36 26.35
N TYR A 190 -2.52 10.32 27.27
CA TYR A 190 -2.35 9.82 28.65
C TYR A 190 -1.23 10.49 29.43
N ASP A 191 -1.03 11.79 29.20
CA ASP A 191 -0.05 12.66 29.84
C ASP A 191 -0.63 13.52 30.98
N GLY A 192 -1.88 13.24 31.40
CA GLY A 192 -2.59 13.94 32.45
C GLY A 192 -3.40 15.15 31.98
N ILE A 193 -3.24 15.61 30.73
CA ILE A 193 -3.97 16.79 30.23
C ILE A 193 -5.04 16.46 29.19
N ASP A 194 -5.37 15.18 28.96
CA ASP A 194 -6.36 14.76 27.97
C ASP A 194 -7.73 15.48 28.10
N PRO A 195 -8.29 15.75 29.30
CA PRO A 195 -9.54 16.50 29.37
C PRO A 195 -9.43 17.92 28.80
N LYS A 196 -8.29 18.60 29.03
CA LYS A 196 -8.01 19.92 28.42
C LYS A 196 -7.80 19.81 26.92
N ARG A 197 -7.06 18.78 26.46
CA ARG A 197 -6.83 18.48 25.05
C ARG A 197 -8.14 18.24 24.31
N PHE A 198 -9.02 17.40 24.80
CA PHE A 198 -10.32 17.10 24.21
C PHE A 198 -11.21 18.33 24.14
N LYS A 199 -11.23 19.15 25.20
CA LYS A 199 -11.97 20.42 25.21
C LYS A 199 -11.42 21.40 24.15
N HIS A 200 -10.08 21.47 24.01
CA HIS A 200 -9.43 22.32 23.01
C HIS A 200 -9.77 21.85 21.60
N VAL A 201 -9.60 20.57 21.27
CA VAL A 201 -9.91 19.99 19.96
C VAL A 201 -11.39 20.18 19.61
N ARG A 202 -12.29 20.03 20.58
CA ARG A 202 -13.73 20.31 20.36
C ARG A 202 -14.00 21.78 20.04
N LYS A 203 -13.26 22.73 20.61
CA LYS A 203 -13.36 24.15 20.21
C LYS A 203 -12.91 24.35 18.78
N LEU A 204 -11.77 23.76 18.39
CA LEU A 204 -11.26 23.81 17.02
C LEU A 204 -12.27 23.22 16.02
N SER A 205 -12.87 22.09 16.36
CA SER A 205 -13.88 21.43 15.54
C SER A 205 -15.10 22.33 15.27
N LYS A 206 -15.54 23.08 16.27
CA LYS A 206 -16.64 24.05 16.12
C LYS A 206 -16.26 25.23 15.22
N ILE A 207 -15.02 25.75 15.34
CA ILE A 207 -14.53 26.86 14.52
C ILE A 207 -14.51 26.47 13.04
N ILE A 208 -13.96 25.28 12.73
CA ILE A 208 -13.81 24.78 11.36
C ILE A 208 -15.11 24.14 10.83
N ARG A 209 -16.08 23.88 11.72
CA ARG A 209 -17.33 23.15 11.41
C ARG A 209 -17.07 21.74 10.89
N CYS A 210 -16.09 21.04 11.49
CA CYS A 210 -15.76 19.65 11.20
C CYS A 210 -16.18 18.73 12.34
N ASP A 211 -16.67 17.54 11.99
CA ASP A 211 -16.97 16.51 12.97
C ASP A 211 -15.69 15.93 13.58
N LEU A 212 -15.80 15.43 14.82
CA LEU A 212 -14.72 14.73 15.52
C LEU A 212 -14.72 13.25 15.15
N ILE A 213 -13.53 12.65 15.14
CA ILE A 213 -13.35 11.20 14.99
C ILE A 213 -12.40 10.67 16.07
N ALA A 214 -12.77 9.56 16.71
CA ALA A 214 -11.95 8.93 17.74
C ALA A 214 -10.83 8.08 17.12
N SER A 215 -9.63 8.18 17.68
CA SER A 215 -8.51 7.30 17.38
C SER A 215 -7.59 7.15 18.57
N ALA A 216 -7.09 5.95 18.84
CA ALA A 216 -6.00 5.72 19.78
C ALA A 216 -4.63 6.05 19.15
N HIS A 217 -4.58 6.32 17.85
CA HIS A 217 -3.37 6.61 17.07
C HIS A 217 -2.21 5.66 17.43
N PRO A 218 -2.41 4.34 17.25
CA PRO A 218 -1.48 3.35 17.75
C PRO A 218 -0.20 3.30 16.91
N ILE A 219 0.93 3.16 17.60
CA ILE A 219 2.25 2.88 17.01
C ILE A 219 2.71 1.46 17.34
N MET A 220 1.91 0.71 18.09
CA MET A 220 2.14 -0.69 18.44
C MET A 220 0.81 -1.45 18.55
N HIS A 221 0.81 -2.74 18.21
CA HIS A 221 -0.40 -3.56 18.32
C HIS A 221 -0.73 -3.96 19.77
N HIS A 222 0.29 -3.99 20.64
CA HIS A 222 0.17 -4.42 22.04
C HIS A 222 1.17 -3.68 22.93
N SER A 223 0.81 -3.41 24.20
CA SER A 223 1.65 -2.68 25.17
C SER A 223 3.04 -3.31 25.41
N LYS A 224 3.17 -4.62 25.25
CA LYS A 224 4.47 -5.34 25.35
C LYS A 224 5.53 -4.85 24.36
N ARG A 225 5.13 -4.15 23.28
CA ARG A 225 6.04 -3.56 22.29
C ARG A 225 6.66 -2.24 22.73
N ARG A 226 6.29 -1.71 23.91
CA ARG A 226 6.82 -0.46 24.45
C ARG A 226 8.36 -0.42 24.47
N LYS A 227 9.00 -1.48 24.95
CA LYS A 227 10.47 -1.57 24.99
C LYS A 227 11.09 -1.41 23.60
N LEU A 228 10.50 -2.07 22.58
CA LEU A 228 10.93 -1.92 21.20
C LEU A 228 10.73 -0.48 20.70
N ALA A 229 9.60 0.16 21.02
CA ALA A 229 9.34 1.53 20.61
C ALA A 229 10.38 2.52 21.22
N ASP A 230 10.82 2.29 22.45
CA ASP A 230 11.86 3.09 23.09
C ASP A 230 13.22 2.88 22.41
N VAL A 231 13.58 1.63 22.05
CA VAL A 231 14.80 1.34 21.27
C VAL A 231 14.77 2.02 19.90
N LEU A 232 13.67 1.93 19.17
CA LEU A 232 13.50 2.61 17.87
C LEU A 232 13.64 4.13 18.01
N THR A 233 13.08 4.69 19.08
CA THR A 233 13.22 6.13 19.39
C THR A 233 14.65 6.50 19.70
N ALA A 234 15.37 5.67 20.47
CA ALA A 234 16.78 5.87 20.80
C ALA A 234 17.65 5.88 19.53
N ILE A 235 17.46 4.91 18.63
CA ILE A 235 18.17 4.85 17.36
C ILE A 235 17.88 6.10 16.51
N ARG A 236 16.61 6.51 16.41
CA ARG A 236 16.21 7.71 15.65
C ARG A 236 16.87 8.99 16.15
N LEU A 237 17.08 9.08 17.47
CA LEU A 237 17.68 10.26 18.11
C LEU A 237 19.21 10.16 18.28
N GLY A 238 19.83 9.06 17.87
CA GLY A 238 21.26 8.82 18.07
C GLY A 238 21.66 8.76 19.56
N LYS A 239 20.78 8.22 20.43
CA LYS A 239 20.98 8.13 21.88
C LYS A 239 20.89 6.69 22.37
N SER A 240 21.43 6.42 23.55
CA SER A 240 21.11 5.19 24.25
C SER A 240 19.71 5.25 24.87
N VAL A 241 19.12 4.10 25.18
CA VAL A 241 17.77 4.03 25.78
C VAL A 241 17.71 4.78 27.12
N ASP A 242 18.77 4.70 27.92
CA ASP A 242 18.88 5.34 29.23
C ASP A 242 18.92 6.88 29.10
N GLN A 243 19.38 7.39 27.97
CA GLN A 243 19.48 8.83 27.69
C GLN A 243 18.24 9.43 27.03
N LEU A 244 17.19 8.64 26.82
CA LEU A 244 15.96 9.14 26.18
C LEU A 244 15.28 10.24 27.01
N GLY A 245 15.26 10.12 28.32
CA GLY A 245 14.61 11.08 29.21
C GLY A 245 13.16 11.38 28.77
N LYS A 246 12.86 12.65 28.51
CA LYS A 246 11.54 13.11 28.06
C LYS A 246 11.19 12.69 26.63
N ASN A 247 12.13 12.14 25.85
CA ASN A 247 11.87 11.63 24.51
C ASN A 247 11.31 10.20 24.51
N ALA A 248 11.43 9.49 25.66
CA ALA A 248 10.74 8.21 25.82
C ALA A 248 9.22 8.42 25.82
N LEU A 249 8.49 7.42 25.31
CA LEU A 249 7.04 7.47 25.40
C LEU A 249 6.60 7.60 26.86
N PRO A 250 5.62 8.44 27.22
CA PRO A 250 5.18 8.58 28.60
C PRO A 250 4.58 7.29 29.19
N ASN A 251 4.03 6.45 28.32
CA ASN A 251 3.35 5.21 28.70
C ASN A 251 3.33 4.20 27.53
N ALA A 252 2.66 3.05 27.70
CA ALA A 252 2.47 2.02 26.68
C ALA A 252 1.09 2.08 26.03
N GLU A 253 0.43 3.24 26.06
CA GLU A 253 -0.99 3.35 25.73
C GLU A 253 -1.28 3.65 24.27
N ARG A 254 -0.28 4.04 23.48
CA ARG A 254 -0.40 4.18 22.01
C ARG A 254 -0.40 2.80 21.32
N ARG A 255 -1.41 2.01 21.67
CA ARG A 255 -1.62 0.64 21.19
C ARG A 255 -3.03 0.46 20.64
N LEU A 256 -3.21 -0.59 19.85
CA LEU A 256 -4.54 -0.98 19.40
C LEU A 256 -5.41 -1.38 20.60
N ARG A 257 -6.65 -0.88 20.63
CA ARG A 257 -7.58 -1.02 21.76
C ARG A 257 -8.85 -1.76 21.38
N SER A 258 -9.43 -2.41 22.38
CA SER A 258 -10.77 -2.99 22.26
C SER A 258 -11.85 -1.90 22.22
N TYR A 259 -13.01 -2.25 21.67
CA TYR A 259 -14.17 -1.35 21.66
C TYR A 259 -14.57 -0.91 23.08
N THR A 260 -14.50 -1.80 24.07
CA THR A 260 -14.84 -1.50 25.46
C THR A 260 -13.90 -0.43 26.07
N GLU A 261 -12.60 -0.50 25.75
CA GLU A 261 -11.64 0.53 26.18
C GLU A 261 -11.94 1.86 25.49
N ILE A 262 -12.23 1.85 24.20
CA ILE A 262 -12.57 3.05 23.42
C ILE A 262 -13.83 3.72 23.99
N LEU A 263 -14.87 2.97 24.33
CA LEU A 263 -16.09 3.52 24.95
C LEU A 263 -15.80 4.26 26.28
N ARG A 264 -14.89 3.74 27.10
CA ARG A 264 -14.50 4.40 28.36
C ARG A 264 -13.75 5.69 28.11
N ILE A 265 -12.79 5.68 27.16
CA ILE A 265 -11.94 6.84 26.85
C ILE A 265 -12.76 7.98 26.27
N PHE A 266 -13.64 7.66 25.33
CA PHE A 266 -14.45 8.66 24.60
C PHE A 266 -15.89 8.74 25.11
N SER A 267 -16.15 8.38 26.38
CA SER A 267 -17.50 8.36 26.96
C SER A 267 -18.24 9.71 26.86
N LYS A 268 -17.51 10.83 26.84
CA LYS A 268 -18.04 12.18 26.68
C LYS A 268 -18.13 12.64 25.21
N TYR A 269 -17.73 11.78 24.26
CA TYR A 269 -17.66 12.08 22.82
C TYR A 269 -18.11 10.87 21.99
N PRO A 270 -19.31 10.31 22.26
CA PRO A 270 -19.79 9.11 21.56
C PRO A 270 -19.95 9.33 20.06
N GLU A 271 -20.21 10.57 19.65
CA GLU A 271 -20.28 10.96 18.24
C GLU A 271 -18.95 10.69 17.50
N ALA A 272 -17.81 10.91 18.17
CA ALA A 272 -16.49 10.66 17.59
C ALA A 272 -16.25 9.16 17.32
N ILE A 273 -16.79 8.28 18.18
CA ILE A 273 -16.74 6.82 17.96
C ILE A 273 -17.65 6.44 16.78
N ASN A 274 -18.90 6.94 16.77
CA ASN A 274 -19.87 6.63 15.73
C ASN A 274 -19.38 7.05 14.33
N ASN A 275 -18.68 8.18 14.24
CA ASN A 275 -18.11 8.66 12.99
C ASN A 275 -17.07 7.71 12.41
N THR A 276 -16.36 6.90 13.23
CA THR A 276 -15.44 5.88 12.69
C THR A 276 -16.16 4.84 11.85
N ILE A 277 -17.38 4.49 12.20
CA ILE A 277 -18.21 3.53 11.46
C ILE A 277 -18.86 4.21 10.25
N ARG A 278 -19.43 5.42 10.42
CA ARG A 278 -20.03 6.17 9.30
C ARG A 278 -19.06 6.40 8.13
N ILE A 279 -17.79 6.60 8.43
CA ILE A 279 -16.74 6.75 7.41
C ILE A 279 -16.52 5.45 6.64
N LEU A 280 -16.66 4.27 7.26
CA LEU A 280 -16.46 2.99 6.58
C LEU A 280 -17.39 2.80 5.38
N ASP A 281 -18.60 3.35 5.44
CA ASP A 281 -19.57 3.28 4.34
C ASP A 281 -19.12 4.09 3.12
N LYS A 282 -18.27 5.10 3.33
CA LYS A 282 -17.68 5.91 2.26
C LYS A 282 -16.41 5.29 1.69
N LEU A 283 -15.68 4.49 2.45
CA LEU A 283 -14.38 3.91 2.10
C LEU A 283 -14.57 2.55 1.43
N GLN A 284 -14.89 2.53 0.14
CA GLN A 284 -15.18 1.27 -0.58
C GLN A 284 -13.96 0.68 -1.29
N PHE A 285 -12.89 1.44 -1.46
CA PHE A 285 -11.70 0.98 -2.18
C PHE A 285 -11.04 -0.24 -1.51
N SER A 286 -10.73 -1.23 -2.33
CA SER A 286 -9.93 -2.41 -1.98
C SER A 286 -8.78 -2.60 -2.97
N LEU A 287 -7.66 -3.14 -2.50
CA LEU A 287 -6.56 -3.54 -3.39
C LEU A 287 -6.98 -4.62 -4.39
N ASP A 288 -8.06 -5.36 -4.11
CA ASP A 288 -8.65 -6.33 -5.04
C ASP A 288 -9.13 -5.70 -6.36
N GLU A 289 -9.39 -4.38 -6.37
CA GLU A 289 -9.75 -3.63 -7.59
C GLU A 289 -8.56 -3.34 -8.50
N LEU A 290 -7.34 -3.44 -7.97
CA LEU A 290 -6.13 -3.19 -8.75
C LEU A 290 -5.87 -4.39 -9.64
N ARG A 291 -5.88 -4.15 -10.96
CA ARG A 291 -5.46 -5.10 -11.98
C ARG A 291 -4.12 -4.64 -12.54
N TYR A 292 -3.27 -5.59 -12.81
CA TYR A 292 -2.07 -5.31 -13.57
C TYR A 292 -2.49 -4.77 -14.94
N GLN A 293 -2.16 -3.52 -15.21
CA GLN A 293 -2.39 -2.88 -16.50
C GLN A 293 -1.03 -2.42 -17.02
N TYR A 294 -0.57 -3.13 -18.03
CA TYR A 294 0.62 -2.71 -18.72
C TYR A 294 0.30 -1.48 -19.58
N PRO A 295 1.20 -0.46 -19.66
CA PRO A 295 0.96 0.72 -20.48
C PRO A 295 0.71 0.31 -21.94
N LEU A 296 -0.44 0.72 -22.48
CA LEU A 296 -0.79 0.49 -23.89
C LEU A 296 -0.22 1.66 -24.71
N GLU A 297 0.97 1.51 -25.23
CA GLU A 297 1.49 2.44 -26.22
C GLU A 297 0.98 2.06 -27.62
N ILE A 298 -0.06 2.74 -28.08
CA ILE A 298 -0.52 2.64 -29.45
C ILE A 298 0.39 3.52 -30.31
N LYS A 299 1.31 2.90 -31.04
CA LYS A 299 2.15 3.59 -32.02
C LYS A 299 1.51 3.47 -33.41
N ASN A 300 1.36 4.59 -34.11
CA ASN A 300 0.84 4.67 -35.49
C ASN A 300 -0.54 4.03 -35.70
N GLY A 301 -1.41 4.00 -34.69
CA GLY A 301 -2.75 3.40 -34.78
C GLY A 301 -2.77 1.86 -34.87
N GLU A 302 -1.63 1.20 -34.71
CA GLU A 302 -1.50 -0.25 -34.76
C GLU A 302 -1.77 -0.87 -33.37
N THR A 303 -2.65 -1.86 -33.29
CA THR A 303 -2.92 -2.58 -32.03
C THR A 303 -1.66 -3.34 -31.58
N PRO A 304 -1.45 -3.52 -30.25
CA PRO A 304 -0.31 -4.28 -29.72
C PRO A 304 -0.17 -5.66 -30.35
N GLN A 305 -1.29 -6.36 -30.54
CA GLN A 305 -1.30 -7.69 -31.14
C GLN A 305 -0.80 -7.67 -32.60
N LYS A 306 -1.28 -6.73 -33.44
CA LYS A 306 -0.83 -6.59 -34.81
C LYS A 306 0.64 -6.24 -34.88
N ARG A 307 1.08 -5.28 -34.05
CA ARG A 307 2.48 -4.84 -33.95
C ARG A 307 3.40 -5.99 -33.53
N LEU A 308 3.06 -6.73 -32.48
CA LEU A 308 3.86 -7.86 -32.03
C LEU A 308 3.98 -8.93 -33.09
N LYS A 309 2.86 -9.31 -33.74
CA LYS A 309 2.84 -10.30 -34.82
C LYS A 309 3.71 -9.86 -36.00
N ARG A 310 3.59 -8.60 -36.43
CA ARG A 310 4.40 -8.05 -37.51
C ARG A 310 5.89 -8.10 -37.19
N LEU A 311 6.30 -7.56 -36.04
CA LEU A 311 7.70 -7.56 -35.64
C LEU A 311 8.27 -8.97 -35.48
N ALA A 312 7.49 -9.91 -34.94
CA ALA A 312 7.90 -11.30 -34.82
C ALA A 312 8.10 -11.99 -36.19
N ILE A 313 7.25 -11.70 -37.17
CA ILE A 313 7.40 -12.23 -38.55
C ILE A 313 8.59 -11.56 -39.24
N GLU A 314 8.77 -10.27 -39.15
CA GLU A 314 9.94 -9.54 -39.66
C GLU A 314 11.23 -10.13 -39.09
N GLY A 315 11.25 -10.35 -37.76
CA GLY A 315 12.38 -10.96 -37.07
C GLY A 315 12.61 -12.43 -37.43
N LEU A 316 11.55 -13.20 -37.69
CA LEU A 316 11.67 -14.59 -38.20
C LEU A 316 12.39 -14.61 -39.56
N ASN A 317 11.96 -13.74 -40.47
CA ASN A 317 12.57 -13.63 -41.80
C ASN A 317 14.03 -13.17 -41.72
N TRP A 318 14.34 -12.28 -40.82
CA TRP A 318 15.71 -11.84 -40.59
C TRP A 318 16.61 -12.97 -40.00
N ARG A 319 16.07 -13.79 -39.10
CA ARG A 319 16.79 -14.93 -38.52
C ARG A 319 16.95 -16.11 -39.50
N TYR A 320 16.00 -16.29 -40.40
CA TYR A 320 15.94 -17.38 -41.35
C TYR A 320 15.73 -16.86 -42.79
N PRO A 321 16.77 -16.26 -43.41
CA PRO A 321 16.64 -15.67 -44.75
C PRO A 321 16.26 -16.70 -45.86
N SER A 322 16.62 -17.96 -45.66
CA SER A 322 16.30 -19.07 -46.55
C SER A 322 14.98 -19.79 -46.21
N GLY A 323 14.20 -19.23 -45.26
CA GLY A 323 12.95 -19.82 -44.78
C GLY A 323 13.11 -20.54 -43.44
N ALA A 324 12.19 -20.29 -42.53
CA ALA A 324 12.22 -20.89 -41.19
C ALA A 324 11.71 -22.36 -41.24
N PRO A 325 12.27 -23.27 -40.41
CA PRO A 325 11.76 -24.61 -40.24
C PRO A 325 10.29 -24.63 -39.84
N LYS A 326 9.50 -25.57 -40.33
CA LYS A 326 8.06 -25.70 -39.98
C LYS A 326 7.84 -25.78 -38.46
N LYS A 327 8.72 -26.44 -37.73
CA LYS A 327 8.69 -26.54 -36.26
C LYS A 327 8.76 -25.14 -35.61
N VAL A 328 9.70 -24.30 -36.06
CA VAL A 328 9.87 -22.94 -35.52
C VAL A 328 8.66 -22.05 -35.81
N GLN A 329 8.11 -22.16 -37.03
CA GLN A 329 6.88 -21.44 -37.42
C GLN A 329 5.68 -21.86 -36.57
N SER A 330 5.52 -23.15 -36.28
CA SER A 330 4.46 -23.66 -35.42
C SER A 330 4.60 -23.17 -34.00
N MET A 331 5.81 -23.20 -33.45
CA MET A 331 6.11 -22.68 -32.10
C MET A 331 5.84 -21.17 -32.00
N LEU A 332 6.25 -20.38 -32.98
CA LEU A 332 6.01 -18.93 -33.03
C LEU A 332 4.51 -18.63 -33.02
N ASN A 333 3.73 -19.31 -33.83
CA ASN A 333 2.28 -19.13 -33.87
C ASN A 333 1.61 -19.53 -32.55
N HIS A 334 2.07 -20.60 -31.92
CA HIS A 334 1.57 -21.04 -30.62
C HIS A 334 1.84 -20.00 -29.51
N GLU A 335 3.08 -19.50 -29.41
CA GLU A 335 3.44 -18.48 -28.44
C GLU A 335 2.68 -17.16 -28.65
N LEU A 336 2.56 -16.68 -29.90
CA LEU A 336 1.78 -15.47 -30.21
C LEU A 336 0.31 -15.61 -29.83
N ASN A 337 -0.28 -16.79 -30.04
CA ASN A 337 -1.67 -17.06 -29.63
C ASN A 337 -1.82 -17.03 -28.09
N LEU A 338 -0.87 -17.65 -27.38
CA LEU A 338 -0.91 -17.67 -25.90
C LEU A 338 -0.69 -16.26 -25.31
N ILE A 339 0.29 -15.50 -25.85
CA ILE A 339 0.52 -14.10 -25.47
C ILE A 339 -0.75 -13.26 -25.70
N GLY A 340 -1.43 -13.46 -26.85
CA GLY A 340 -2.67 -12.77 -27.17
C GLY A 340 -3.83 -13.10 -26.24
N LYS A 341 -4.00 -14.37 -25.89
CA LYS A 341 -5.02 -14.80 -24.90
C LYS A 341 -4.80 -14.13 -23.53
N LEU A 342 -3.55 -14.01 -23.10
CA LEU A 342 -3.16 -13.45 -21.81
C LEU A 342 -3.02 -11.92 -21.83
N LYS A 343 -3.13 -11.29 -23.01
CA LYS A 343 -2.97 -9.84 -23.24
C LYS A 343 -1.61 -9.30 -22.77
N TYR A 344 -0.54 -10.07 -23.00
CA TYR A 344 0.83 -9.70 -22.63
C TYR A 344 1.62 -9.05 -23.77
N GLU A 345 1.00 -8.79 -24.93
CA GLU A 345 1.67 -8.17 -26.08
C GLU A 345 2.38 -6.86 -25.72
N PRO A 346 1.78 -5.94 -24.94
CA PRO A 346 2.45 -4.70 -24.57
C PRO A 346 3.74 -4.93 -23.78
N TYR A 347 3.78 -5.97 -22.94
CA TYR A 347 4.97 -6.34 -22.19
C TYR A 347 6.12 -6.77 -23.10
N PHE A 348 5.87 -7.68 -24.03
CA PHE A 348 6.87 -8.11 -25.01
C PHE A 348 7.35 -6.96 -25.90
N LEU A 349 6.44 -6.07 -26.30
CA LEU A 349 6.76 -4.89 -27.09
C LEU A 349 7.66 -3.90 -26.33
N THR A 350 7.43 -3.71 -25.04
CA THR A 350 8.30 -2.86 -24.22
C THR A 350 9.71 -3.43 -24.11
N VAL A 351 9.84 -4.75 -23.87
CA VAL A 351 11.16 -5.40 -23.83
C VAL A 351 11.87 -5.28 -25.17
N HIS A 352 11.14 -5.47 -26.28
CA HIS A 352 11.67 -5.26 -27.63
C HIS A 352 12.16 -3.81 -27.83
N ASP A 353 11.37 -2.82 -27.44
CA ASP A 353 11.71 -1.39 -27.58
C ASP A 353 12.97 -1.03 -26.76
N ILE A 354 13.10 -1.57 -25.52
CA ILE A 354 14.29 -1.41 -24.67
C ILE A 354 15.52 -2.01 -25.36
N VAL A 355 15.44 -3.25 -25.83
CA VAL A 355 16.55 -3.93 -26.51
C VAL A 355 16.93 -3.21 -27.81
N THR A 356 15.95 -2.75 -28.57
CA THR A 356 16.17 -2.00 -29.81
C THR A 356 16.86 -0.68 -29.53
N PHE A 357 16.42 0.05 -28.48
CA PHE A 357 17.09 1.28 -28.04
C PHE A 357 18.54 1.02 -27.64
N ALA A 358 18.79 0.01 -26.80
CA ALA A 358 20.15 -0.33 -26.38
C ALA A 358 21.07 -0.61 -27.57
N ARG A 359 20.61 -1.42 -28.52
CA ARG A 359 21.38 -1.75 -29.74
C ARG A 359 21.61 -0.54 -30.64
N SER A 360 20.63 0.36 -30.79
CA SER A 360 20.78 1.60 -31.55
C SER A 360 21.90 2.49 -30.99
N ARG A 361 22.16 2.38 -29.69
CA ARG A 361 23.24 3.04 -28.96
C ARG A 361 24.51 2.20 -28.89
N LYS A 362 24.56 1.05 -29.56
CA LYS A 362 25.67 0.09 -29.51
C LYS A 362 25.97 -0.42 -28.09
N ILE A 363 24.94 -0.53 -27.24
CA ILE A 363 25.02 -1.12 -25.90
C ILE A 363 24.81 -2.62 -26.06
N LEU A 364 25.74 -3.42 -25.56
CA LEU A 364 25.62 -4.87 -25.55
C LEU A 364 24.49 -5.29 -24.61
N CYS A 365 23.57 -6.09 -25.13
CA CYS A 365 22.46 -6.62 -24.33
C CYS A 365 22.06 -8.02 -24.80
N GLN A 366 21.60 -8.84 -23.86
CA GLN A 366 21.20 -10.22 -24.10
C GLN A 366 20.08 -10.62 -23.14
N GLY A 367 18.97 -11.11 -23.70
CA GLY A 367 17.92 -11.74 -22.91
C GLY A 367 18.35 -13.12 -22.42
N ARG A 368 18.08 -13.41 -21.14
CA ARG A 368 18.36 -14.69 -20.46
C ARG A 368 17.11 -15.22 -19.75
N GLY A 369 17.26 -16.34 -19.05
CA GLY A 369 16.18 -16.93 -18.25
C GLY A 369 14.99 -17.33 -19.14
N SER A 370 13.81 -16.79 -18.85
CA SER A 370 12.58 -17.06 -19.61
C SER A 370 12.68 -16.61 -21.09
N ALA A 371 13.40 -15.53 -21.38
CA ALA A 371 13.60 -15.04 -22.74
C ALA A 371 14.30 -16.07 -23.63
N ALA A 372 15.23 -16.84 -23.08
CA ALA A 372 15.97 -17.88 -23.83
C ALA A 372 15.09 -19.08 -24.22
N ASN A 373 13.89 -19.20 -23.65
CA ASN A 373 12.94 -20.26 -23.94
C ASN A 373 11.75 -19.79 -24.79
N SER A 374 11.84 -18.61 -25.40
CA SER A 374 10.77 -18.02 -26.21
C SER A 374 11.21 -17.79 -27.64
N VAL A 375 10.47 -18.39 -28.60
CA VAL A 375 10.66 -18.14 -30.03
C VAL A 375 10.29 -16.72 -30.40
N VAL A 376 9.29 -16.12 -29.73
CA VAL A 376 8.93 -14.71 -29.90
C VAL A 376 10.10 -13.83 -29.49
N CYS A 377 10.72 -14.06 -28.32
CA CYS A 377 11.90 -13.30 -27.89
C CYS A 377 13.10 -13.46 -28.83
N TYR A 378 13.29 -14.64 -29.42
CA TYR A 378 14.32 -14.88 -30.42
C TYR A 378 14.06 -14.05 -31.69
N CYS A 379 12.84 -14.08 -32.21
CA CYS A 379 12.43 -13.30 -33.39
C CYS A 379 12.54 -11.78 -33.12
N LEU A 380 12.11 -11.31 -31.96
CA LEU A 380 12.22 -9.90 -31.58
C LEU A 380 13.67 -9.45 -31.32
N GLY A 381 14.64 -10.37 -31.39
CA GLY A 381 16.03 -10.06 -31.12
C GLY A 381 16.37 -9.89 -29.64
N VAL A 382 15.47 -10.18 -28.73
CA VAL A 382 15.70 -10.08 -27.28
C VAL A 382 16.74 -11.10 -26.83
N THR A 383 16.70 -12.33 -27.37
CA THR A 383 17.69 -13.38 -27.14
C THR A 383 18.36 -13.84 -28.41
N SER A 384 19.58 -14.36 -28.32
CA SER A 384 20.32 -15.00 -29.41
C SER A 384 20.25 -16.52 -29.36
N VAL A 385 19.57 -17.10 -28.37
CA VAL A 385 19.43 -18.58 -28.25
C VAL A 385 18.45 -19.09 -29.27
N SER A 386 18.95 -19.91 -30.21
CA SER A 386 18.10 -20.48 -31.28
C SER A 386 17.12 -21.52 -30.73
N PRO A 387 15.85 -21.51 -31.17
CA PRO A 387 14.85 -22.51 -30.77
C PRO A 387 15.17 -23.93 -31.29
N GLU A 388 16.18 -24.08 -32.13
CA GLU A 388 16.62 -25.39 -32.66
C GLU A 388 17.62 -26.09 -31.73
N ILE A 389 18.28 -25.37 -30.83
CA ILE A 389 19.37 -25.90 -29.98
C ILE A 389 18.84 -26.71 -28.78
N GLY A 390 17.54 -26.61 -28.44
CA GLY A 390 17.02 -27.29 -27.27
C GLY A 390 15.50 -27.48 -27.26
N THR A 391 15.00 -28.13 -26.20
CA THR A 391 13.56 -28.23 -25.98
C THR A 391 13.10 -26.97 -25.31
N MET A 392 12.42 -26.07 -26.02
CA MET A 392 11.82 -24.88 -25.47
C MET A 392 10.56 -25.25 -24.67
N VAL A 393 10.47 -24.75 -23.46
CA VAL A 393 9.34 -25.00 -22.54
C VAL A 393 8.71 -23.66 -22.17
N PHE A 394 8.10 -23.00 -23.15
CA PHE A 394 7.50 -21.67 -23.02
C PHE A 394 6.38 -21.65 -21.97
N GLU A 395 5.53 -22.68 -21.95
CA GLU A 395 4.39 -22.79 -21.02
C GLU A 395 4.83 -22.87 -19.54
N ARG A 396 6.08 -23.20 -19.28
CA ARG A 396 6.64 -23.15 -17.92
C ARG A 396 6.78 -21.72 -17.39
N PHE A 397 6.95 -20.77 -18.29
CA PHE A 397 7.16 -19.35 -17.96
C PHE A 397 5.89 -18.52 -18.20
N VAL A 398 5.08 -18.90 -19.19
CA VAL A 398 3.82 -18.24 -19.54
C VAL A 398 2.71 -19.29 -19.52
N SER A 399 1.77 -19.17 -18.58
CA SER A 399 0.63 -20.09 -18.49
C SER A 399 -0.62 -19.35 -18.03
N GLU A 400 -1.80 -19.88 -18.42
CA GLU A 400 -3.10 -19.39 -17.96
C GLU A 400 -3.30 -19.48 -16.44
N ALA A 401 -2.50 -20.31 -15.76
CA ALA A 401 -2.54 -20.45 -14.30
C ALA A 401 -1.80 -19.34 -13.55
N ARG A 402 -1.07 -18.46 -14.24
CA ARG A 402 -0.36 -17.32 -13.64
C ARG A 402 -1.02 -16.02 -14.10
N ASP A 403 -1.43 -15.20 -13.13
CA ASP A 403 -1.99 -13.85 -13.36
C ASP A 403 -0.91 -12.77 -13.61
N GLU A 404 0.34 -13.16 -13.87
CA GLU A 404 1.48 -12.27 -14.03
C GLU A 404 2.21 -12.56 -15.35
N PRO A 405 2.73 -11.52 -16.05
CA PRO A 405 3.56 -11.72 -17.24
C PRO A 405 4.85 -12.48 -16.87
N PRO A 406 5.52 -13.10 -17.87
CA PRO A 406 6.77 -13.79 -17.64
C PRO A 406 7.84 -12.81 -17.15
N ASP A 407 8.76 -13.30 -16.32
CA ASP A 407 9.93 -12.56 -15.92
C ASP A 407 10.99 -12.66 -17.03
N ILE A 408 11.11 -11.61 -17.87
CA ILE A 408 12.08 -11.52 -18.94
C ILE A 408 13.29 -10.72 -18.45
N ASP A 409 14.37 -11.41 -18.15
CA ASP A 409 15.64 -10.80 -17.79
C ASP A 409 16.39 -10.35 -19.05
N VAL A 410 16.91 -9.12 -19.05
CA VAL A 410 17.83 -8.61 -20.09
C VAL A 410 19.07 -8.06 -19.40
N ASP A 411 20.22 -8.66 -19.67
CA ASP A 411 21.50 -8.19 -19.19
C ASP A 411 22.04 -7.10 -20.14
N PHE A 412 22.67 -6.07 -19.56
CA PHE A 412 23.35 -4.99 -20.29
C PHE A 412 24.80 -4.92 -19.85
N GLU A 413 25.67 -4.45 -20.75
CA GLU A 413 27.06 -4.19 -20.37
C GLU A 413 27.19 -3.21 -19.22
N HIS A 414 28.12 -3.49 -18.30
CA HIS A 414 28.20 -2.77 -17.03
C HIS A 414 28.50 -1.27 -17.16
N GLU A 415 29.42 -0.92 -18.09
CA GLU A 415 29.96 0.44 -18.26
C GLU A 415 28.91 1.44 -18.80
N ARG A 416 27.85 0.92 -19.42
CA ARG A 416 26.84 1.74 -20.15
C ARG A 416 25.41 1.45 -19.69
N ARG A 417 25.29 0.81 -18.54
CA ARG A 417 24.01 0.46 -17.91
C ARG A 417 23.24 1.68 -17.42
#